data_cecf30457105c2f913fd325ca1f81015
#
_entry.id   cecf30457105c2f913fd325ca1f81015
#
_cell.length_a   1.000
_cell.length_b   1.000
_cell.length_c   1.000
_cell.angle_alpha   90.00
_cell.angle_beta   90.00
_cell.angle_gamma   90.00
#
_symmetry.space_group_name_H-M   'P 1'
#
loop_
_entity.id
_entity.type
_entity.pdbx_description
1 polymer ?
#
loop_
_entity_poly.entity_id
_entity_poly.type
_entity_poly.pdbx_seq_one_letter_code
_entity_poly.pdbx_strand_id
1 'polypeptide(L)'
;MIKSIKTWILIGFASILLVACGQGGGSGSKKSKTLENTKKAGFVKCGVSQGLPGFSNADASGNWTGIDVDVCRAVAAAVLGDADKVKYTPLSAKERFTALTSGEIDVLARNTTWTLSRDADI
;
A
#
# COMPACT_ATOMS: atom_id res chain seq x y z
N MET A 1 -49.17 -47.22 1.92
CA MET A 1 -48.63 -46.12 1.09
C MET A 1 -48.13 -44.89 1.88
N ILE A 2 -48.14 -44.88 3.21
CA ILE A 2 -47.79 -43.68 4.02
C ILE A 2 -46.36 -43.73 4.60
N LYS A 3 -45.69 -44.90 4.60
CA LYS A 3 -44.32 -45.07 5.15
C LYS A 3 -43.21 -44.53 4.26
N SER A 4 -43.44 -44.39 2.96
CA SER A 4 -42.40 -43.93 2.02
C SER A 4 -42.17 -42.42 2.03
N ILE A 5 -43.16 -41.61 2.37
CA ILE A 5 -43.08 -40.14 2.33
C ILE A 5 -42.27 -39.57 3.50
N LYS A 6 -42.32 -40.24 4.68
CA LYS A 6 -41.56 -39.77 5.86
C LYS A 6 -40.03 -39.93 5.71
N THR A 7 -39.63 -40.97 4.97
CA THR A 7 -38.20 -41.25 4.74
C THR A 7 -37.55 -40.22 3.77
N TRP A 8 -38.32 -39.75 2.79
CA TRP A 8 -37.84 -38.73 1.83
C TRP A 8 -37.74 -37.33 2.44
N ILE A 9 -38.56 -36.98 3.43
CA ILE A 9 -38.52 -35.71 4.13
C ILE A 9 -37.28 -35.61 5.04
N LEU A 10 -36.84 -36.71 5.64
CA LEU A 10 -35.64 -36.76 6.48
C LEU A 10 -34.34 -36.67 5.68
N ILE A 11 -34.31 -37.14 4.44
CA ILE A 11 -33.13 -37.05 3.57
C ILE A 11 -32.99 -35.62 2.99
N GLY A 12 -34.11 -34.93 2.75
CA GLY A 12 -34.11 -33.55 2.25
C GLY A 12 -33.57 -32.53 3.26
N PHE A 13 -33.70 -32.81 4.56
CA PHE A 13 -33.27 -31.85 5.60
C PHE A 13 -31.78 -31.94 5.97
N ALA A 14 -31.14 -33.08 5.68
CA ALA A 14 -29.71 -33.30 5.93
C ALA A 14 -28.79 -32.61 4.89
N SER A 15 -29.33 -32.25 3.72
CA SER A 15 -28.55 -31.66 2.61
C SER A 15 -28.40 -30.13 2.68
N ILE A 16 -29.11 -29.45 3.59
CA ILE A 16 -29.12 -27.97 3.68
C ILE A 16 -28.02 -27.44 4.60
N LEU A 17 -27.39 -28.30 5.42
CA LEU A 17 -26.37 -27.88 6.39
C LEU A 17 -24.93 -27.82 5.87
N LEU A 18 -24.67 -28.12 4.60
CA LEU A 18 -23.31 -28.18 4.02
C LEU A 18 -22.94 -26.93 3.16
N VAL A 19 -23.83 -25.95 3.05
CA VAL A 19 -23.55 -24.73 2.24
C VAL A 19 -23.09 -23.53 3.10
N ALA A 20 -22.92 -23.69 4.43
CA ALA A 20 -22.59 -22.59 5.34
C ALA A 20 -21.07 -22.32 5.52
N CYS A 21 -20.18 -22.98 4.78
CA CYS A 21 -18.73 -22.78 4.87
C CYS A 21 -18.09 -22.33 3.54
N GLY A 22 -18.75 -21.49 2.77
CA GLY A 22 -18.24 -21.03 1.47
C GLY A 22 -18.37 -19.53 1.22
N GLN A 23 -18.75 -18.74 2.21
CA GLN A 23 -18.72 -17.27 2.09
C GLN A 23 -17.45 -16.74 2.73
N GLY A 24 -16.32 -17.11 2.14
CA GLY A 24 -15.09 -16.32 2.26
C GLY A 24 -15.44 -14.92 1.77
N GLY A 25 -15.64 -13.98 2.72
CA GLY A 25 -15.85 -12.59 2.41
C GLY A 25 -14.71 -12.12 1.50
N GLY A 26 -14.99 -11.96 0.23
CA GLY A 26 -14.16 -11.18 -0.66
C GLY A 26 -14.16 -9.77 -0.09
N SER A 27 -13.19 -9.48 0.78
CA SER A 27 -12.82 -8.12 1.11
C SER A 27 -12.42 -7.49 -0.22
N GLY A 28 -13.38 -6.84 -0.87
CA GLY A 28 -13.12 -6.00 -2.02
C GLY A 28 -12.11 -4.97 -1.54
N SER A 29 -10.84 -5.22 -1.80
CA SER A 29 -9.76 -4.28 -1.54
C SER A 29 -10.17 -2.98 -2.21
N LYS A 30 -10.62 -2.00 -1.42
CA LYS A 30 -10.85 -0.64 -1.93
C LYS A 30 -9.52 -0.22 -2.52
N LYS A 31 -9.43 -0.17 -3.84
CA LYS A 31 -8.22 0.29 -4.52
C LYS A 31 -7.81 1.61 -3.92
N SER A 32 -6.59 1.68 -3.41
CA SER A 32 -6.04 2.91 -2.84
C SER A 32 -6.03 3.99 -3.91
N LYS A 33 -6.65 5.13 -3.63
CA LYS A 33 -6.64 6.29 -4.53
C LYS A 33 -5.20 6.72 -4.86
N THR A 34 -4.29 6.61 -3.91
CA THR A 34 -2.87 6.90 -4.10
C THR A 34 -2.27 6.02 -5.19
N LEU A 35 -2.49 4.69 -5.13
CA LEU A 35 -1.98 3.77 -6.14
C LEU A 35 -2.53 4.07 -7.53
N GLU A 36 -3.83 4.39 -7.64
CA GLU A 36 -4.43 4.76 -8.93
C GLU A 36 -3.86 6.07 -9.48
N ASN A 37 -3.67 7.07 -8.62
CA ASN A 37 -3.09 8.36 -8.99
C ASN A 37 -1.63 8.21 -9.43
N THR A 38 -0.82 7.43 -8.70
CA THR A 38 0.57 7.13 -9.05
C THR A 38 0.66 6.44 -10.41
N LYS A 39 -0.20 5.45 -10.68
CA LYS A 39 -0.26 4.78 -11.99
C LYS A 39 -0.65 5.73 -13.12
N LYS A 40 -1.59 6.65 -12.90
CA LYS A 40 -1.97 7.67 -13.87
C LYS A 40 -0.87 8.70 -14.11
N ALA A 41 -0.17 9.11 -13.06
CA ALA A 41 0.94 10.05 -13.14
C ALA A 41 2.17 9.45 -13.87
N GLY A 42 2.34 8.12 -13.80
CA GLY A 42 3.45 7.42 -14.41
C GLY A 42 4.77 7.54 -13.63
N PHE A 43 4.75 8.07 -12.42
CA PHE A 43 5.90 8.16 -11.51
C PHE A 43 5.43 8.15 -10.05
N VAL A 44 6.32 7.70 -9.15
CA VAL A 44 6.13 7.75 -7.70
C VAL A 44 6.67 9.07 -7.16
N LYS A 45 5.87 9.83 -6.41
CA LYS A 45 6.32 11.00 -5.66
C LYS A 45 6.88 10.53 -4.33
N CYS A 46 8.19 10.61 -4.13
CA CYS A 46 8.86 10.11 -2.94
C CYS A 46 9.49 11.24 -2.12
N GLY A 47 9.04 11.38 -0.87
CA GLY A 47 9.63 12.30 0.10
C GLY A 47 10.88 11.70 0.73
N VAL A 48 11.98 12.43 0.66
CA VAL A 48 13.30 12.02 1.15
C VAL A 48 13.92 13.09 2.07
N SER A 49 15.05 12.81 2.67
CA SER A 49 15.79 13.80 3.47
C SER A 49 16.39 14.90 2.57
N GLN A 50 16.64 16.07 3.14
CA GLN A 50 17.23 17.23 2.44
C GLN A 50 18.74 17.11 2.20
N GLY A 51 19.33 15.92 2.32
CA GLY A 51 20.74 15.64 2.16
C GLY A 51 21.31 14.97 3.43
N LEU A 52 21.21 13.64 3.47
CA LEU A 52 21.81 12.82 4.52
C LEU A 52 22.61 11.71 3.85
N PRO A 53 23.95 11.79 3.89
CA PRO A 53 24.82 10.81 3.26
C PRO A 53 24.49 9.38 3.70
N GLY A 54 24.43 8.44 2.75
CA GLY A 54 24.06 7.05 2.96
C GLY A 54 22.54 6.79 3.01
N PHE A 55 21.70 7.80 3.29
CA PHE A 55 20.24 7.69 3.30
C PHE A 55 19.62 8.29 2.05
N SER A 56 19.70 9.60 1.89
CA SER A 56 19.26 10.28 0.67
C SER A 56 20.12 11.53 0.47
N ASN A 57 20.86 11.55 -0.60
CA ASN A 57 21.74 12.65 -0.96
C ASN A 57 21.75 12.84 -2.48
N ALA A 58 21.58 14.09 -2.92
CA ALA A 58 21.72 14.46 -4.32
C ALA A 58 23.16 14.93 -4.58
N ASP A 59 23.73 14.50 -5.69
CA ASP A 59 24.99 15.05 -6.19
C ASP A 59 24.77 16.39 -6.90
N ALA A 60 25.87 17.02 -7.34
CA ALA A 60 25.84 18.30 -8.05
C ALA A 60 25.08 18.23 -9.40
N SER A 61 24.93 17.03 -9.96
CA SER A 61 24.18 16.78 -11.20
C SER A 61 22.70 16.47 -10.94
N GLY A 62 22.27 16.41 -9.67
CA GLY A 62 20.91 16.11 -9.27
C GLY A 62 20.59 14.62 -9.17
N ASN A 63 21.59 13.73 -9.26
CA ASN A 63 21.37 12.29 -9.07
C ASN A 63 21.26 11.98 -7.59
N TRP A 64 20.20 11.27 -7.23
CA TRP A 64 19.93 10.84 -5.87
C TRP A 64 20.53 9.47 -5.57
N THR A 65 21.11 9.31 -4.38
CA THR A 65 21.71 8.06 -3.91
C THR A 65 21.42 7.82 -2.43
N GLY A 66 21.45 6.55 -2.01
CA GLY A 66 21.30 6.10 -0.64
C GLY A 66 20.09 5.19 -0.42
N ILE A 67 19.99 4.60 0.78
CA ILE A 67 19.02 3.56 1.09
C ILE A 67 17.57 4.03 0.96
N ASP A 68 17.26 5.28 1.34
CA ASP A 68 15.92 5.84 1.19
C ASP A 68 15.54 5.97 -0.29
N VAL A 69 16.52 6.34 -1.14
CA VAL A 69 16.36 6.42 -2.59
C VAL A 69 16.12 5.04 -3.20
N ASP A 70 16.86 4.03 -2.75
CA ASP A 70 16.69 2.65 -3.22
C ASP A 70 15.31 2.08 -2.84
N VAL A 71 14.79 2.41 -1.67
CA VAL A 71 13.41 2.07 -1.28
C VAL A 71 12.40 2.72 -2.23
N CYS A 72 12.54 4.01 -2.57
CA CYS A 72 11.66 4.68 -3.53
C CYS A 72 11.71 4.02 -4.90
N ARG A 73 12.90 3.65 -5.38
CA ARG A 73 13.12 2.94 -6.65
C ARG A 73 12.48 1.56 -6.65
N ALA A 74 12.59 0.82 -5.53
CA ALA A 74 11.95 -0.48 -5.39
C ALA A 74 10.41 -0.37 -5.46
N VAL A 75 9.82 0.66 -4.83
CA VAL A 75 8.38 0.93 -4.92
C VAL A 75 7.98 1.27 -6.36
N ALA A 76 8.74 2.11 -7.06
CA ALA A 76 8.47 2.46 -8.46
C ALA A 76 8.55 1.23 -9.37
N ALA A 77 9.57 0.39 -9.21
CA ALA A 77 9.69 -0.86 -9.95
C ALA A 77 8.48 -1.78 -9.71
N ALA A 78 8.03 -1.92 -8.45
CA ALA A 78 6.89 -2.77 -8.10
C ALA A 78 5.55 -2.24 -8.65
N VAL A 79 5.34 -0.92 -8.65
CA VAL A 79 4.07 -0.28 -9.03
C VAL A 79 3.98 0.00 -10.53
N LEU A 80 5.10 0.41 -11.15
CA LEU A 80 5.17 0.92 -12.52
C LEU A 80 6.02 0.06 -13.45
N GLY A 81 6.71 -0.96 -12.92
CA GLY A 81 7.63 -1.80 -13.69
C GLY A 81 8.96 -1.12 -14.05
N ASP A 82 9.27 0.04 -13.46
CA ASP A 82 10.45 0.83 -13.80
C ASP A 82 10.96 1.57 -12.56
N ALA A 83 12.18 1.27 -12.12
CA ALA A 83 12.80 1.84 -10.92
C ALA A 83 13.16 3.33 -11.07
N ASP A 84 13.29 3.84 -12.27
CA ASP A 84 13.68 5.22 -12.51
C ASP A 84 12.48 6.20 -12.55
N LYS A 85 11.27 5.67 -12.50
CA LYS A 85 10.03 6.47 -12.43
C LYS A 85 9.74 7.01 -11.03
N VAL A 86 10.67 7.76 -10.49
CA VAL A 86 10.57 8.41 -9.18
C VAL A 86 10.82 9.91 -9.31
N LYS A 87 9.98 10.69 -8.62
CA LYS A 87 10.22 12.11 -8.39
C LYS A 87 10.52 12.32 -6.91
N TYR A 88 11.73 12.74 -6.60
CA TYR A 88 12.16 12.99 -5.22
C TYR A 88 11.76 14.38 -4.76
N THR A 89 11.22 14.47 -3.53
CA THR A 89 10.89 15.73 -2.86
C THR A 89 11.68 15.77 -1.55
N PRO A 90 12.73 16.60 -1.45
CA PRO A 90 13.46 16.78 -0.20
C PRO A 90 12.60 17.53 0.81
N LEU A 91 12.38 16.93 1.99
CA LEU A 91 11.52 17.44 3.04
C LEU A 91 12.28 17.56 4.36
N SER A 92 11.93 18.58 5.15
CA SER A 92 12.40 18.72 6.52
C SER A 92 11.70 17.72 7.46
N ALA A 93 12.20 17.62 8.70
CA ALA A 93 11.55 16.80 9.73
C ALA A 93 10.14 17.29 10.11
N LYS A 94 9.84 18.57 9.90
CA LYS A 94 8.54 19.18 10.24
C LYS A 94 7.50 18.96 9.11
N GLU A 95 7.93 19.01 7.86
CA GLU A 95 7.05 19.00 6.68
C GLU A 95 6.63 17.60 6.25
N ARG A 96 7.46 16.58 6.53
CA ARG A 96 7.35 15.23 5.96
C ARG A 96 5.99 14.55 6.14
N PHE A 97 5.36 14.67 7.32
CA PHE A 97 4.07 14.05 7.57
C PHE A 97 2.92 14.83 6.93
N THR A 98 2.99 16.16 6.95
CA THR A 98 2.02 17.00 6.25
C THR A 98 2.03 16.76 4.76
N ALA A 99 3.22 16.63 4.15
CA ALA A 99 3.36 16.31 2.74
C ALA A 99 2.77 14.93 2.39
N LEU A 100 2.91 13.94 3.28
CA LEU A 100 2.33 12.61 3.09
C LEU A 100 0.80 12.65 3.21
N THR A 101 0.27 13.25 4.27
CA THR A 101 -1.18 13.28 4.53
C THR A 101 -1.94 14.17 3.55
N SER A 102 -1.30 15.22 3.02
CA SER A 102 -1.88 16.07 1.96
C SER A 102 -1.85 15.43 0.57
N GLY A 103 -1.09 14.34 0.37
CA GLY A 103 -0.89 13.73 -0.94
C GLY A 103 0.09 14.47 -1.85
N GLU A 104 0.88 15.39 -1.31
CA GLU A 104 2.01 16.00 -2.01
C GLU A 104 3.02 14.94 -2.42
N ILE A 105 3.27 13.96 -1.55
CA ILE A 105 4.04 12.76 -1.82
C ILE A 105 3.19 11.50 -1.68
N ASP A 106 3.56 10.44 -2.38
CA ASP A 106 2.89 9.13 -2.33
C ASP A 106 3.55 8.19 -1.31
N VAL A 107 4.85 8.36 -1.10
CA VAL A 107 5.70 7.56 -0.19
C VAL A 107 6.65 8.48 0.55
N LEU A 108 6.85 8.21 1.83
CA LEU A 108 7.86 8.87 2.65
C LEU A 108 8.94 7.85 3.01
N ALA A 109 10.13 7.98 2.43
CA ALA A 109 11.31 7.16 2.72
C ALA A 109 12.42 8.05 3.30
N ARG A 110 12.58 7.98 4.62
CA ARG A 110 13.63 8.72 5.34
C ARG A 110 13.78 8.22 6.78
N ASN A 111 14.84 8.70 7.45
CA ASN A 111 15.16 8.43 8.85
C ASN A 111 14.06 8.91 9.82
N THR A 112 13.00 8.11 9.99
CA THR A 112 11.83 8.46 10.80
C THR A 112 11.65 7.42 11.90
N THR A 113 11.63 7.85 13.17
CA THR A 113 11.33 6.97 14.29
C THR A 113 9.85 6.60 14.28
N TRP A 114 9.55 5.32 14.34
CA TRP A 114 8.19 4.83 14.53
C TRP A 114 7.79 4.99 16.01
N THR A 115 6.69 5.67 16.29
CA THR A 115 6.12 5.85 17.61
C THR A 115 4.63 5.57 17.57
N LEU A 116 4.03 5.19 18.71
CA LEU A 116 2.59 4.93 18.79
C LEU A 116 1.74 6.12 18.37
N SER A 117 2.15 7.35 18.72
CA SER A 117 1.43 8.56 18.32
C SER A 117 1.46 8.74 16.80
N ARG A 118 2.58 8.49 16.14
CA ARG A 118 2.67 8.60 14.68
C ARG A 118 1.91 7.51 13.96
N ASP A 119 1.88 6.31 14.51
CA ASP A 119 1.14 5.18 13.94
C ASP A 119 -0.38 5.42 13.96
N ALA A 120 -0.87 6.18 14.93
CA ALA A 120 -2.28 6.54 15.04
C ALA A 120 -2.71 7.67 14.07
N ASP A 121 -1.76 8.51 13.64
CA ASP A 121 -2.02 9.74 12.85
C ASP A 121 -1.75 9.56 11.35
N ILE A 122 -1.13 8.46 10.93
CA ILE A 122 -0.71 8.15 9.55
C ILE A 122 -1.30 6.81 9.12
#